data_ae279d7cf7fe6e7d117f9c05103e2cfc
#
_entry.id   ae279d7cf7fe6e7d117f9c05103e2cfc
#
_cell.length_a   1.000
_cell.length_b   1.000
_cell.length_c   1.000
_cell.angle_alpha   90.00
_cell.angle_beta   90.00
_cell.angle_gamma   90.00
#
_symmetry.space_group_name_H-M   'P 1'
#
loop_
_entity.id
_entity.type
_entity.pdbx_description
1 polymer ?
#
loop_
_entity_poly.entity_id
_entity_poly.type
_entity_poly.pdbx_seq_one_letter_code
_entity_poly.pdbx_strand_id
1 'polypeptide(L)'
;NPVLRGIILTSKESSLWINLTNISEDLASAFAEWVSDPQMRKIVMDLKNQRKLLREYGYKLDGAIEDPSLSSYMCGYIAAANRRLFAERIEDLAEKYLWIPQQEFSALVFPEEAPSLFEMPGEENLRYFTQVSRVIHELARILHFEMQEQCQLKIYEDIELPLLYVLADMEQAGIAVSDTLLNELNDTFSSRASMAEEQA
;
A
#
# COMPACT_ATOMS: atom_id res chain seq x y z
N ASN A 1 7.33 12.61 -6.86
CA ASN A 1 7.16 11.82 -5.62
C ASN A 1 5.73 12.04 -5.11
N PRO A 2 5.05 11.00 -4.61
CA PRO A 2 3.73 11.15 -4.00
C PRO A 2 3.83 12.07 -2.77
N VAL A 3 2.83 12.92 -2.58
CA VAL A 3 2.79 13.83 -1.42
C VAL A 3 1.85 13.23 -0.38
N LEU A 4 2.39 12.86 0.80
CA LEU A 4 1.61 12.39 1.93
C LEU A 4 0.95 13.59 2.62
N ARG A 5 -0.37 13.72 2.50
CA ARG A 5 -1.14 14.82 3.11
C ARG A 5 -1.72 14.47 4.46
N GLY A 6 -2.01 13.20 4.67
CA GLY A 6 -2.58 12.75 5.92
C GLY A 6 -2.81 11.26 5.98
N ILE A 7 -3.29 10.79 7.10
CA ILE A 7 -3.52 9.38 7.41
C ILE A 7 -4.90 9.23 8.04
N ILE A 8 -5.59 8.16 7.69
CA ILE A 8 -6.79 7.73 8.40
C ILE A 8 -6.44 6.54 9.28
N LEU A 9 -6.77 6.67 10.54
CA LEU A 9 -6.73 5.59 11.52
C LEU A 9 -8.17 5.17 11.81
N THR A 10 -8.47 3.88 11.66
CA THR A 10 -9.80 3.35 11.92
C THR A 10 -9.74 2.28 13.00
N SER A 11 -10.59 2.42 14.01
CA SER A 11 -10.91 1.41 15.01
C SER A 11 -12.29 0.81 14.72
N LYS A 12 -12.72 -0.15 15.54
CA LYS A 12 -14.09 -0.70 15.44
C LYS A 12 -15.19 0.36 15.59
N GLU A 13 -14.93 1.40 16.37
CA GLU A 13 -15.95 2.37 16.77
C GLU A 13 -15.84 3.71 16.06
N SER A 14 -14.62 4.09 15.66
CA SER A 14 -14.35 5.42 15.15
C SER A 14 -13.25 5.44 14.09
N SER A 15 -13.23 6.52 13.32
CA SER A 15 -12.16 6.83 12.38
C SER A 15 -11.64 8.24 12.65
N LEU A 16 -10.33 8.40 12.62
CA LEU A 16 -9.62 9.65 12.86
C LEU A 16 -8.81 10.01 11.63
N TRP A 17 -9.02 11.21 11.12
CA TRP A 17 -8.16 11.81 10.10
C TRP A 17 -7.06 12.64 10.75
N ILE A 18 -5.81 12.33 10.46
CA ILE A 18 -4.64 13.10 10.87
C ILE A 18 -4.11 13.84 9.64
N ASN A 19 -4.23 15.17 9.65
CA ASN A 19 -3.65 16.01 8.61
C ASN A 19 -2.17 16.26 8.89
N LEU A 20 -1.29 15.67 8.10
CA LEU A 20 0.16 15.78 8.29
C LEU A 20 0.76 17.07 7.73
N THR A 21 0.02 17.82 6.91
CA THR A 21 0.53 19.09 6.37
C THR A 21 0.47 20.25 7.38
N ASN A 22 -0.38 20.10 8.40
CA ASN A 22 -0.62 21.15 9.41
C ASN A 22 -0.74 20.54 10.83
N ILE A 23 0.08 19.54 11.11
CA ILE A 23 0.08 18.83 12.39
C ILE A 23 0.83 19.66 13.44
N SER A 24 0.29 19.72 14.67
CA SER A 24 1.03 20.31 15.80
C SER A 24 2.20 19.42 16.23
N GLU A 25 3.24 20.00 16.82
CA GLU A 25 4.42 19.24 17.29
C GLU A 25 4.04 18.13 18.28
N ASP A 26 3.13 18.40 19.20
CA ASP A 26 2.65 17.42 20.19
C ASP A 26 1.96 16.22 19.51
N LEU A 27 1.08 16.51 18.53
CA LEU A 27 0.37 15.46 17.81
C LEU A 27 1.32 14.68 16.87
N ALA A 28 2.28 15.36 16.24
CA ALA A 28 3.31 14.71 15.42
C ALA A 28 4.17 13.76 16.25
N SER A 29 4.56 14.18 17.45
CA SER A 29 5.33 13.36 18.39
C SER A 29 4.52 12.15 18.88
N ALA A 30 3.28 12.36 19.29
CA ALA A 30 2.38 11.28 19.72
C ALA A 30 2.12 10.27 18.58
N PHE A 31 1.93 10.76 17.35
CA PHE A 31 1.77 9.91 16.18
C PHE A 31 3.06 9.12 15.87
N ALA A 32 4.23 9.77 15.94
CA ALA A 32 5.53 9.13 15.71
C ALA A 32 5.79 8.01 16.74
N GLU A 33 5.47 8.24 18.00
CA GLU A 33 5.57 7.24 19.06
C GLU A 33 4.63 6.06 18.79
N TRP A 34 3.35 6.35 18.53
CA TRP A 34 2.36 5.30 18.28
C TRP A 34 2.67 4.48 17.02
N VAL A 35 3.07 5.12 15.92
CA VAL A 35 3.31 4.43 14.65
C VAL A 35 4.54 3.54 14.68
N SER A 36 5.55 3.92 15.51
CA SER A 36 6.80 3.17 15.69
C SER A 36 6.75 2.10 16.77
N ASP A 37 5.73 2.10 17.61
CA ASP A 37 5.61 1.11 18.68
C ASP A 37 5.23 -0.28 18.12
N PRO A 38 6.12 -1.29 18.26
CA PRO A 38 5.85 -2.65 17.78
C PRO A 38 4.77 -3.38 18.60
N GLN A 39 4.43 -2.89 19.81
CA GLN A 39 3.37 -3.47 20.65
C GLN A 39 1.98 -2.97 20.24
N MET A 40 1.91 -1.84 19.55
CA MET A 40 0.66 -1.30 19.02
C MET A 40 0.31 -2.01 17.72
N ARG A 41 -0.65 -2.94 17.80
CA ARG A 41 -1.07 -3.78 16.69
C ARG A 41 -1.79 -2.96 15.61
N LYS A 42 -1.33 -3.08 14.37
CA LYS A 42 -1.85 -2.32 13.21
C LYS A 42 -2.20 -3.25 12.05
N ILE A 43 -3.27 -2.95 11.35
CA ILE A 43 -3.62 -3.51 10.06
C ILE A 43 -3.22 -2.49 9.00
N VAL A 44 -2.39 -2.89 8.05
CA VAL A 44 -1.84 -1.97 7.05
C VAL A 44 -1.88 -2.65 5.68
N MET A 45 -2.69 -2.14 4.77
CA MET A 45 -2.71 -2.63 3.39
C MET A 45 -1.51 -2.09 2.62
N ASP A 46 -0.81 -2.98 1.90
CA ASP A 46 0.44 -2.66 1.18
C ASP A 46 1.55 -2.13 2.10
N LEU A 47 1.81 -2.88 3.18
CA LEU A 47 2.73 -2.53 4.26
C LEU A 47 4.10 -2.05 3.75
N LYS A 48 4.65 -2.74 2.77
CA LYS A 48 5.97 -2.41 2.21
C LYS A 48 6.03 -0.98 1.66
N ASN A 49 5.06 -0.58 0.84
CA ASN A 49 5.01 0.75 0.26
C ASN A 49 4.59 1.81 1.29
N GLN A 50 3.65 1.49 2.19
CA GLN A 50 3.29 2.40 3.29
C GLN A 50 4.49 2.69 4.20
N ARG A 51 5.30 1.67 4.52
CA ARG A 51 6.52 1.83 5.32
C ARG A 51 7.55 2.75 4.64
N LYS A 52 7.78 2.55 3.33
CA LYS A 52 8.70 3.42 2.56
C LYS A 52 8.18 4.86 2.50
N LEU A 53 6.89 5.05 2.22
CA LEU A 53 6.27 6.36 2.15
C LEU A 53 6.37 7.10 3.49
N LEU A 54 5.98 6.46 4.59
CA LEU A 54 6.06 7.07 5.92
C LEU A 54 7.49 7.46 6.31
N ARG A 55 8.49 6.64 5.93
CA ARG A 55 9.90 6.94 6.21
C ARG A 55 10.40 8.18 5.48
N GLU A 56 9.92 8.48 4.27
CA GLU A 56 10.24 9.72 3.55
C GLU A 56 9.79 10.98 4.34
N TYR A 57 8.77 10.82 5.20
CA TYR A 57 8.25 11.87 6.08
C TYR A 57 8.75 11.78 7.53
N GLY A 58 9.76 10.95 7.78
CA GLY A 58 10.39 10.81 9.09
C GLY A 58 9.67 9.88 10.08
N TYR A 59 8.66 9.15 9.63
CA TYR A 59 7.92 8.20 10.48
C TYR A 59 8.37 6.77 10.24
N LYS A 60 8.54 5.99 11.31
CA LYS A 60 8.88 4.57 11.26
C LYS A 60 7.63 3.73 11.54
N LEU A 61 7.13 3.00 10.55
CA LEU A 61 5.98 2.12 10.71
C LEU A 61 6.42 0.75 11.21
N ASP A 62 6.01 0.40 12.43
CA ASP A 62 6.22 -0.92 13.05
C ASP A 62 4.91 -1.45 13.64
N GLY A 63 4.89 -2.70 14.11
CA GLY A 63 3.74 -3.33 14.75
C GLY A 63 2.59 -3.73 13.81
N ALA A 64 2.83 -3.82 12.50
CA ALA A 64 1.83 -4.40 11.60
C ALA A 64 1.69 -5.89 11.86
N ILE A 65 0.44 -6.34 12.04
CA ILE A 65 0.10 -7.73 12.30
C ILE A 65 -0.65 -8.35 11.13
N GLU A 66 -1.13 -7.53 10.20
CA GLU A 66 -1.92 -7.97 9.06
C GLU A 66 -1.74 -7.00 7.90
N ASP A 67 -1.50 -7.55 6.71
CA ASP A 67 -1.53 -6.86 5.42
C ASP A 67 -2.49 -7.59 4.49
N PRO A 68 -3.71 -7.06 4.23
CA PRO A 68 -4.69 -7.71 3.37
C PRO A 68 -4.21 -7.99 1.95
N SER A 69 -3.27 -7.22 1.41
CA SER A 69 -2.69 -7.51 0.10
C SER A 69 -1.88 -8.80 0.13
N LEU A 70 -1.04 -8.97 1.16
CA LEU A 70 -0.24 -10.18 1.32
C LEU A 70 -1.12 -11.38 1.67
N SER A 71 -2.08 -11.21 2.58
CA SER A 71 -2.99 -12.28 3.00
C SER A 71 -3.82 -12.80 1.84
N SER A 72 -4.32 -11.90 0.97
CA SER A 72 -5.09 -12.29 -0.21
C SER A 72 -4.24 -13.10 -1.21
N TYR A 73 -2.97 -12.71 -1.39
CA TYR A 73 -2.02 -13.47 -2.18
C TYR A 73 -1.79 -14.88 -1.59
N MET A 74 -1.60 -14.99 -0.30
CA MET A 74 -1.46 -16.26 0.41
C MET A 74 -2.69 -17.15 0.22
N CYS A 75 -3.90 -16.59 0.27
CA CYS A 75 -5.15 -17.30 -0.01
C CYS A 75 -5.37 -17.65 -1.50
N GLY A 76 -4.35 -17.46 -2.34
CA GLY A 76 -4.39 -17.83 -3.76
C GLY A 76 -5.15 -16.84 -4.64
N TYR A 77 -5.39 -15.62 -4.18
CA TYR A 77 -5.93 -14.57 -5.03
C TYR A 77 -4.85 -14.07 -5.99
N ILE A 78 -5.05 -14.29 -7.27
CA ILE A 78 -4.22 -13.73 -8.34
C ILE A 78 -5.15 -12.85 -9.17
N ALA A 79 -4.91 -11.55 -9.20
CA ALA A 79 -5.69 -10.63 -10.01
C ALA A 79 -5.63 -11.04 -11.49
N ALA A 80 -6.79 -11.38 -12.05
CA ALA A 80 -6.89 -12.00 -13.37
C ALA A 80 -6.48 -11.06 -14.52
N ALA A 81 -6.44 -9.75 -14.30
CA ALA A 81 -6.38 -8.76 -15.37
C ALA A 81 -5.02 -8.06 -15.57
N ASN A 82 -4.14 -8.04 -14.58
CA ASN A 82 -2.85 -7.37 -14.73
C ASN A 82 -1.77 -8.11 -13.94
N ARG A 83 -0.78 -8.63 -14.62
CA ARG A 83 0.43 -9.29 -14.09
C ARG A 83 1.33 -8.37 -13.21
N ARG A 84 0.78 -7.41 -12.53
CA ARG A 84 1.45 -6.67 -11.47
C ARG A 84 1.19 -7.45 -10.19
N LEU A 85 2.12 -8.27 -9.84
CA LEU A 85 2.10 -9.27 -8.77
C LEU A 85 1.74 -8.76 -7.36
N PHE A 86 1.50 -7.46 -7.14
CA PHE A 86 1.29 -6.88 -5.80
C PHE A 86 0.42 -5.59 -5.77
N ALA A 87 -0.28 -5.25 -6.83
CA ALA A 87 -1.23 -4.14 -6.81
C ALA A 87 -2.64 -4.67 -6.98
N GLU A 88 -3.08 -5.43 -6.02
CA GLU A 88 -4.48 -5.81 -5.92
C GLU A 88 -5.27 -4.55 -5.57
N ARG A 89 -6.25 -4.26 -6.39
CA ARG A 89 -7.14 -3.14 -6.11
C ARG A 89 -8.04 -3.55 -4.96
N ILE A 90 -8.22 -2.67 -4.00
CA ILE A 90 -9.10 -2.92 -2.87
C ILE A 90 -10.53 -3.23 -3.31
N GLU A 91 -10.95 -2.69 -4.44
CA GLU A 91 -12.26 -2.95 -5.04
C GLU A 91 -12.42 -4.42 -5.44
N ASP A 92 -11.38 -5.02 -6.01
CA ASP A 92 -11.41 -6.42 -6.43
C ASP A 92 -11.48 -7.36 -5.22
N LEU A 93 -10.75 -7.01 -4.14
CA LEU A 93 -10.81 -7.75 -2.88
C LEU A 93 -12.16 -7.57 -2.18
N ALA A 94 -12.71 -6.36 -2.19
CA ALA A 94 -14.02 -6.07 -1.62
C ALA A 94 -15.13 -6.85 -2.35
N GLU A 95 -15.08 -6.92 -3.68
CA GLU A 95 -16.02 -7.72 -4.46
C GLU A 95 -15.91 -9.20 -4.13
N LYS A 96 -14.69 -9.75 -4.13
CA LYS A 96 -14.46 -11.18 -3.90
C LYS A 96 -14.82 -11.64 -2.48
N TYR A 97 -14.38 -10.90 -1.48
CA TYR A 97 -14.45 -11.36 -0.08
C TYR A 97 -15.58 -10.74 0.72
N LEU A 98 -16.07 -9.55 0.33
CA LEU A 98 -17.13 -8.84 1.03
C LEU A 98 -18.43 -8.75 0.22
N TRP A 99 -18.44 -9.25 -1.03
CA TRP A 99 -19.59 -9.21 -1.93
C TRP A 99 -20.07 -7.76 -2.21
N ILE A 100 -19.14 -6.80 -2.16
CA ILE A 100 -19.40 -5.40 -2.52
C ILE A 100 -19.10 -5.23 -4.02
N PRO A 101 -20.09 -5.02 -4.89
CA PRO A 101 -19.86 -4.86 -6.32
C PRO A 101 -18.93 -3.69 -6.61
N GLN A 102 -18.03 -3.82 -7.60
CA GLN A 102 -17.08 -2.75 -7.97
C GLN A 102 -17.79 -1.43 -8.30
N GLN A 103 -18.97 -1.50 -8.92
CA GLN A 103 -19.77 -0.31 -9.23
C GLN A 103 -20.24 0.42 -7.97
N GLU A 104 -20.68 -0.31 -6.95
CA GLU A 104 -21.06 0.28 -5.65
C GLU A 104 -19.83 0.84 -4.94
N PHE A 105 -18.72 0.12 -4.97
CA PHE A 105 -17.46 0.61 -4.42
C PHE A 105 -16.99 1.87 -5.16
N SER A 106 -17.02 1.86 -6.49
CA SER A 106 -16.66 3.02 -7.31
C SER A 106 -17.59 4.21 -7.10
N ALA A 107 -18.90 3.98 -6.92
CA ALA A 107 -19.87 5.06 -6.60
C ALA A 107 -19.61 5.69 -5.22
N LEU A 108 -19.03 4.90 -4.29
CA LEU A 108 -18.56 5.43 -3.00
C LEU A 108 -17.23 6.22 -3.14
N VAL A 109 -16.48 5.94 -4.22
CA VAL A 109 -15.08 6.37 -4.42
C VAL A 109 -14.95 7.62 -5.26
N PHE A 110 -15.70 7.68 -6.35
CA PHE A 110 -15.60 8.73 -7.35
C PHE A 110 -16.97 9.32 -7.59
N PRO A 111 -17.38 10.37 -6.85
CA PRO A 111 -18.36 11.28 -7.43
C PRO A 111 -17.80 11.75 -8.78
N GLU A 112 -18.66 11.94 -9.78
CA GLU A 112 -18.27 12.28 -11.17
C GLU A 112 -17.33 13.48 -11.33
N GLU A 113 -17.10 14.23 -10.26
CA GLU A 113 -16.09 15.27 -10.13
C GLU A 113 -15.04 14.83 -9.10
N ALA A 114 -14.04 14.06 -9.55
CA ALA A 114 -12.87 13.78 -8.71
C ALA A 114 -12.16 15.12 -8.39
N PRO A 115 -12.06 15.53 -7.12
CA PRO A 115 -11.36 16.76 -6.80
C PRO A 115 -9.90 16.64 -7.24
N SER A 116 -9.35 17.75 -7.71
CA SER A 116 -7.94 17.86 -8.05
C SER A 116 -7.08 17.30 -6.91
N LEU A 117 -6.06 16.51 -7.25
CA LEU A 117 -5.07 15.97 -6.30
C LEU A 117 -4.39 17.06 -5.43
N PHE A 118 -4.67 18.33 -5.67
CA PHE A 118 -4.06 19.47 -5.03
C PHE A 118 -4.96 20.17 -3.99
N GLU A 119 -6.22 19.78 -3.85
CA GLU A 119 -7.12 20.34 -2.85
C GLU A 119 -7.16 19.50 -1.59
N MET A 120 -7.35 20.16 -0.43
CA MET A 120 -7.63 19.46 0.83
C MET A 120 -8.82 18.53 0.62
N PRO A 121 -8.79 17.30 1.16
CA PRO A 121 -9.92 16.40 0.99
C PRO A 121 -11.16 17.06 1.58
N GLY A 122 -12.17 17.33 0.73
CA GLY A 122 -13.50 17.70 1.19
C GLY A 122 -14.14 16.60 2.02
N GLU A 123 -15.29 16.86 2.62
CA GLU A 123 -16.01 15.86 3.44
C GLU A 123 -16.26 14.55 2.70
N GLU A 124 -16.46 14.61 1.39
CA GLU A 124 -16.70 13.44 0.53
C GLU A 124 -15.45 12.54 0.45
N ASN A 125 -14.26 13.13 0.32
CA ASN A 125 -13.01 12.38 0.32
C ASN A 125 -12.73 11.73 1.69
N LEU A 126 -13.05 12.43 2.79
CA LEU A 126 -12.91 11.86 4.13
C LEU A 126 -13.86 10.66 4.33
N ARG A 127 -15.09 10.77 3.84
CA ARG A 127 -16.06 9.65 3.86
C ARG A 127 -15.52 8.45 3.07
N TYR A 128 -15.00 8.70 1.88
CA TYR A 128 -14.39 7.67 1.05
C TYR A 128 -13.25 6.95 1.78
N PHE A 129 -12.23 7.69 2.21
CA PHE A 129 -11.07 7.07 2.89
C PHE A 129 -11.45 6.37 4.19
N THR A 130 -12.48 6.87 4.90
CA THR A 130 -13.03 6.20 6.07
C THR A 130 -13.66 4.86 5.70
N GLN A 131 -14.40 4.79 4.60
CA GLN A 131 -14.99 3.54 4.12
C GLN A 131 -13.92 2.56 3.64
N VAL A 132 -12.94 3.02 2.87
CA VAL A 132 -11.78 2.21 2.44
C VAL A 132 -11.09 1.60 3.65
N SER A 133 -10.81 2.38 4.69
CA SER A 133 -10.13 1.85 5.87
C SER A 133 -10.98 0.85 6.68
N ARG A 134 -12.30 0.99 6.68
CA ARG A 134 -13.22 -0.01 7.25
C ARG A 134 -13.23 -1.30 6.42
N VAL A 135 -13.23 -1.18 5.09
CA VAL A 135 -13.12 -2.34 4.19
C VAL A 135 -11.82 -3.08 4.42
N ILE A 136 -10.69 -2.36 4.55
CA ILE A 136 -9.38 -2.95 4.91
C ILE A 136 -9.47 -3.75 6.22
N HIS A 137 -10.12 -3.20 7.22
CA HIS A 137 -10.30 -3.87 8.51
C HIS A 137 -11.12 -5.17 8.39
N GLU A 138 -12.22 -5.15 7.62
CA GLU A 138 -13.05 -6.35 7.40
C GLU A 138 -12.34 -7.39 6.53
N LEU A 139 -11.62 -6.96 5.49
CA LEU A 139 -10.80 -7.85 4.67
C LEU A 139 -9.75 -8.56 5.52
N ALA A 140 -9.04 -7.84 6.37
CA ALA A 140 -8.05 -8.42 7.28
C ALA A 140 -8.65 -9.53 8.13
N ARG A 141 -9.84 -9.32 8.68
CA ARG A 141 -10.53 -10.31 9.52
C ARG A 141 -10.90 -11.57 8.74
N ILE A 142 -11.43 -11.43 7.53
CA ILE A 142 -11.85 -12.56 6.69
C ILE A 142 -10.64 -13.33 6.17
N LEU A 143 -9.64 -12.62 5.66
CA LEU A 143 -8.43 -13.24 5.12
C LEU A 143 -7.61 -13.94 6.21
N HIS A 144 -7.55 -13.38 7.41
CA HIS A 144 -6.93 -14.05 8.55
C HIS A 144 -7.59 -15.39 8.85
N PHE A 145 -8.93 -15.42 8.88
CA PHE A 145 -9.69 -16.66 9.08
C PHE A 145 -9.43 -17.67 7.93
N GLU A 146 -9.44 -17.21 6.68
CA GLU A 146 -9.17 -18.05 5.51
C GLU A 146 -7.75 -18.65 5.55
N MET A 147 -6.73 -17.87 5.91
CA MET A 147 -5.37 -18.38 6.11
C MET A 147 -5.29 -19.41 7.24
N GLN A 148 -6.09 -19.24 8.29
CA GLN A 148 -6.18 -20.21 9.39
C GLN A 148 -6.75 -21.55 8.89
N GLU A 149 -7.86 -21.54 8.15
CA GLU A 149 -8.47 -22.73 7.56
C GLU A 149 -7.52 -23.45 6.58
N GLN A 150 -6.69 -22.69 5.87
CA GLN A 150 -5.69 -23.22 4.93
C GLN A 150 -4.36 -23.59 5.62
N CYS A 151 -4.25 -23.50 6.94
CA CYS A 151 -3.04 -23.77 7.72
C CYS A 151 -1.82 -22.93 7.30
N GLN A 152 -2.03 -21.71 6.82
CA GLN A 152 -0.99 -20.81 6.31
C GLN A 152 -0.55 -19.74 7.33
N LEU A 153 -1.30 -19.51 8.42
CA LEU A 153 -1.01 -18.46 9.40
C LEU A 153 0.42 -18.49 9.91
N LYS A 154 0.94 -19.67 10.21
CA LYS A 154 2.32 -19.78 10.74
C LYS A 154 3.37 -19.32 9.73
N ILE A 155 3.21 -19.63 8.46
CA ILE A 155 4.13 -19.16 7.41
C ILE A 155 3.98 -17.65 7.24
N TYR A 156 2.75 -17.16 7.27
CA TYR A 156 2.45 -15.74 7.17
C TYR A 156 3.11 -14.93 8.29
N GLU A 157 2.90 -15.33 9.54
CA GLU A 157 3.39 -14.60 10.73
C GLU A 157 4.90 -14.72 10.92
N ASP A 158 5.47 -15.91 10.68
CA ASP A 158 6.89 -16.19 10.94
C ASP A 158 7.82 -15.76 9.78
N ILE A 159 7.31 -15.70 8.56
CA ILE A 159 8.13 -15.50 7.35
C ILE A 159 7.63 -14.33 6.50
N GLU A 160 6.43 -14.43 5.96
CA GLU A 160 5.98 -13.54 4.88
C GLU A 160 5.77 -12.10 5.37
N LEU A 161 5.09 -11.91 6.47
CA LEU A 161 4.86 -10.56 7.03
C LEU A 161 6.17 -9.89 7.50
N PRO A 162 7.05 -10.55 8.26
CA PRO A 162 8.37 -10.01 8.58
C PRO A 162 9.23 -9.70 7.37
N LEU A 163 9.14 -10.49 6.30
CA LEU A 163 9.88 -10.28 5.06
C LEU A 163 9.55 -8.94 4.40
N LEU A 164 8.32 -8.45 4.51
CA LEU A 164 7.93 -7.13 3.96
C LEU A 164 8.77 -5.99 4.53
N TYR A 165 9.14 -6.06 5.81
CA TYR A 165 10.02 -5.08 6.45
C TYR A 165 11.42 -5.10 5.86
N VAL A 166 11.98 -6.31 5.67
CA VAL A 166 13.30 -6.50 5.06
C VAL A 166 13.31 -6.00 3.62
N LEU A 167 12.29 -6.37 2.84
CA LEU A 167 12.16 -5.93 1.45
C LEU A 167 12.01 -4.41 1.33
N ALA A 168 11.25 -3.77 2.24
CA ALA A 168 11.13 -2.32 2.27
C ALA A 168 12.50 -1.65 2.51
N ASP A 169 13.28 -2.19 3.44
CA ASP A 169 14.61 -1.67 3.77
C ASP A 169 15.60 -1.90 2.61
N MET A 170 15.57 -3.06 1.96
CA MET A 170 16.40 -3.37 0.78
C MET A 170 16.06 -2.46 -0.41
N GLU A 171 14.79 -2.28 -0.73
CA GLU A 171 14.34 -1.42 -1.82
C GLU A 171 14.72 0.05 -1.59
N GLN A 172 14.72 0.50 -0.34
CA GLN A 172 15.08 1.86 0.01
C GLN A 172 16.59 2.07 -0.02
N ALA A 173 17.38 1.07 0.36
CA ALA A 173 18.84 1.11 0.23
C ALA A 173 19.28 1.14 -1.24
N GLY A 174 18.48 0.51 -2.12
CA GLY A 174 18.79 0.43 -3.54
C GLY A 174 19.97 -0.45 -3.86
N ILE A 175 20.35 -0.47 -5.12
CA ILE A 175 21.54 -1.14 -5.65
C ILE A 175 22.42 -0.13 -6.36
N ALA A 176 23.73 -0.24 -6.18
CA ALA A 176 24.69 0.58 -6.90
C ALA A 176 24.71 0.18 -8.38
N VAL A 177 24.56 1.15 -9.26
CA VAL A 177 24.63 0.96 -10.70
C VAL A 177 25.76 1.82 -11.25
N SER A 178 26.52 1.30 -12.23
CA SER A 178 27.58 2.06 -12.91
C SER A 178 26.98 2.90 -14.04
N ASP A 179 27.03 4.21 -13.91
CA ASP A 179 26.60 5.14 -14.96
C ASP A 179 27.39 4.95 -16.25
N THR A 180 28.69 4.64 -16.14
CA THR A 180 29.55 4.35 -17.31
C THR A 180 29.02 3.16 -18.09
N LEU A 181 28.72 2.05 -17.40
CA LEU A 181 28.20 0.85 -18.04
C LEU A 181 26.80 1.07 -18.64
N LEU A 182 25.94 1.83 -17.98
CA LEU A 182 24.63 2.19 -18.53
C LEU A 182 24.75 3.00 -19.81
N ASN A 183 25.65 3.97 -19.87
CA ASN A 183 25.90 4.77 -21.06
C ASN A 183 26.46 3.92 -22.21
N GLU A 184 27.43 3.04 -21.96
CA GLU A 184 27.96 2.10 -22.96
C GLU A 184 26.88 1.17 -23.51
N LEU A 185 26.01 0.65 -22.65
CA LEU A 185 24.88 -0.18 -23.07
C LEU A 185 23.86 0.61 -23.89
N ASN A 186 23.54 1.83 -23.49
CA ASN A 186 22.64 2.72 -24.22
C ASN A 186 23.17 3.02 -25.64
N ASP A 187 24.43 3.36 -25.78
CA ASP A 187 25.08 3.63 -27.06
C ASP A 187 25.08 2.38 -27.94
N THR A 188 25.37 1.23 -27.33
CA THR A 188 25.36 -0.06 -28.04
C THR A 188 23.96 -0.39 -28.58
N PHE A 189 22.92 -0.25 -27.74
CA PHE A 189 21.56 -0.55 -28.15
C PHE A 189 21.02 0.45 -29.16
N SER A 190 21.31 1.73 -29.00
CA SER A 190 20.92 2.79 -29.95
C SER A 190 21.53 2.55 -31.34
N SER A 191 22.83 2.22 -31.39
CA SER A 191 23.50 1.89 -32.65
C SER A 191 22.90 0.65 -33.33
N ARG A 192 22.60 -0.39 -32.56
CA ARG A 192 21.97 -1.61 -33.10
C ARG A 192 20.55 -1.36 -33.58
N ALA A 193 19.77 -0.51 -32.89
CA ALA A 193 18.43 -0.14 -33.32
C ALA A 193 18.47 0.62 -34.64
N SER A 194 19.35 1.64 -34.78
CA SER A 194 19.52 2.39 -36.04
C SER A 194 19.95 1.49 -37.20
N MET A 195 20.87 0.57 -36.97
CA MET A 195 21.30 -0.39 -38.01
C MET A 195 20.15 -1.33 -38.44
N ALA A 196 19.29 -1.74 -37.48
CA ALA A 196 18.13 -2.56 -37.83
C ALA A 196 17.06 -1.79 -38.62
N GLU A 197 16.85 -0.51 -38.29
CA GLU A 197 15.95 0.38 -39.00
C GLU A 197 16.42 0.62 -40.46
N GLU A 198 17.75 0.76 -40.68
CA GLU A 198 18.31 0.91 -42.03
C GLU A 198 18.23 -0.35 -42.89
N GLN A 199 18.07 -1.51 -42.27
CA GLN A 199 17.96 -2.82 -42.95
C GLN A 199 16.50 -3.24 -43.25
N ALA A 200 15.51 -2.54 -42.72
CA ALA A 200 14.09 -2.84 -42.88
C ALA A 200 13.47 -2.07 -44.03
#